data_db702931ffa9fbf2ee73142bf8c0c71c
#
_entry.id   db702931ffa9fbf2ee73142bf8c0c71c
#
_cell.length_a   1.000
_cell.length_b   1.000
_cell.length_c   1.000
_cell.angle_alpha   90.00
_cell.angle_beta   90.00
_cell.angle_gamma   90.00
#
_symmetry.space_group_name_H-M   'P 1'
#
loop_
_entity.id
_entity.type
_entity.pdbx_description
1 polymer ?
#
loop_
_entity_poly.entity_id
_entity_poly.type
_entity_poly.pdbx_seq_one_letter_code
_entity_poly.pdbx_strand_id
1 'polypeptide(L)'
;MPRKYVQCSFCSSPAEYVCVKCGQLACAQDIRIRAVCIDCNSVEQQEYQIHQAFCENVEPLKELVTLFWGDPVQLMFDDSFTVVEHPAFVAESANRIAGFLFYTPFRDNAVLIVAVGVLPEYQGKGIGKALLARVEAFAKDTGHEQLLVVTTNDNLPALAFYQRLGFQLFEVVPDIIGEKLGGLQPGVAKIPIRDELRLRKALK
;
A
#
# COMPACT_ATOMS: atom_id res chain seq x y z
N MET A 1 -10.65 35.51 -28.71
CA MET A 1 -11.05 34.09 -28.82
C MET A 1 -11.49 33.66 -27.42
N PRO A 2 -12.72 33.12 -27.24
CA PRO A 2 -13.16 32.64 -25.95
C PRO A 2 -12.30 31.44 -25.55
N ARG A 3 -11.80 31.43 -24.32
CA ARG A 3 -11.08 30.28 -23.78
C ARG A 3 -12.01 29.07 -23.76
N LYS A 4 -11.70 28.00 -24.48
CA LYS A 4 -12.41 26.74 -24.38
C LYS A 4 -12.14 26.18 -22.96
N TYR A 5 -13.12 26.30 -22.10
CA TYR A 5 -13.06 25.66 -20.78
C TYR A 5 -13.19 24.14 -20.97
N VAL A 6 -12.37 23.39 -20.26
CA VAL A 6 -12.55 21.94 -20.16
C VAL A 6 -13.77 21.68 -19.27
N GLN A 7 -14.67 20.80 -19.70
CA GLN A 7 -15.90 20.51 -18.97
C GLN A 7 -15.69 19.51 -17.83
N CYS A 8 -16.48 19.65 -16.78
CA CYS A 8 -16.59 18.69 -15.69
C CYS A 8 -17.06 17.33 -16.22
N SER A 9 -16.51 16.23 -15.72
CA SER A 9 -16.89 14.87 -16.11
C SER A 9 -18.30 14.48 -15.63
N PHE A 10 -18.92 15.24 -14.73
CA PHE A 10 -20.20 14.92 -14.10
C PHE A 10 -21.33 15.88 -14.48
N CYS A 11 -21.00 17.09 -14.93
CA CYS A 11 -21.97 18.09 -15.36
C CYS A 11 -21.37 18.99 -16.45
N SER A 12 -22.15 19.94 -16.98
CA SER A 12 -21.72 20.85 -18.06
C SER A 12 -20.93 22.07 -17.56
N SER A 13 -20.65 22.18 -16.27
CA SER A 13 -19.92 23.32 -15.71
C SER A 13 -18.42 23.24 -16.06
N PRO A 14 -17.69 24.37 -16.09
CA PRO A 14 -16.26 24.38 -16.26
C PRO A 14 -15.57 23.57 -15.16
N ALA A 15 -14.62 22.73 -15.54
CA ALA A 15 -13.80 21.97 -14.58
C ALA A 15 -12.69 22.86 -14.02
N GLU A 16 -12.54 22.86 -12.71
CA GLU A 16 -11.54 23.63 -11.96
C GLU A 16 -10.57 22.73 -11.22
N TYR A 17 -10.93 21.46 -11.03
CA TYR A 17 -10.21 20.51 -10.20
C TYR A 17 -9.98 19.19 -10.93
N VAL A 18 -8.96 18.46 -10.47
CA VAL A 18 -8.68 17.07 -10.88
C VAL A 18 -8.85 16.17 -9.67
N CYS A 19 -9.62 15.10 -9.80
CA CYS A 19 -9.75 14.11 -8.74
C CYS A 19 -8.41 13.44 -8.46
N VAL A 20 -7.91 13.52 -7.23
CA VAL A 20 -6.62 12.91 -6.83
C VAL A 20 -6.64 11.39 -6.80
N LYS A 21 -7.83 10.77 -6.90
CA LYS A 21 -7.97 9.31 -6.93
C LYS A 21 -8.00 8.74 -8.35
N CYS A 22 -8.79 9.31 -9.24
CA CYS A 22 -9.03 8.75 -10.57
C CYS A 22 -8.61 9.66 -11.73
N GLY A 23 -8.18 10.91 -11.46
CA GLY A 23 -7.78 11.87 -12.48
C GLY A 23 -8.93 12.53 -13.25
N GLN A 24 -10.20 12.23 -12.95
CA GLN A 24 -11.33 12.86 -13.59
C GLN A 24 -11.41 14.35 -13.28
N LEU A 25 -11.84 15.12 -14.26
CA LEU A 25 -12.04 16.55 -14.14
C LEU A 25 -13.38 16.86 -13.43
N ALA A 26 -13.37 17.75 -12.46
CA ALA A 26 -14.54 18.11 -11.68
C ALA A 26 -14.66 19.63 -11.47
N CYS A 27 -15.88 20.14 -11.37
CA CYS A 27 -16.15 21.51 -10.93
C CYS A 27 -16.21 21.59 -9.40
N ALA A 28 -16.32 22.81 -8.86
CA ALA A 28 -16.41 23.03 -7.42
C ALA A 28 -17.59 22.32 -6.75
N GLN A 29 -18.69 22.04 -7.49
CA GLN A 29 -19.86 21.33 -6.95
C GLN A 29 -19.67 19.82 -6.88
N ASP A 30 -18.86 19.24 -7.80
CA ASP A 30 -18.67 17.80 -7.95
C ASP A 30 -17.35 17.31 -7.36
N ILE A 31 -16.57 18.21 -6.76
CA ILE A 31 -15.39 17.88 -5.97
C ILE A 31 -15.74 17.88 -4.48
N ARG A 32 -15.11 17.01 -3.72
CA ARG A 32 -15.29 16.89 -2.27
C ARG A 32 -14.01 17.22 -1.52
N ILE A 33 -14.09 17.23 -0.21
CA ILE A 33 -12.91 17.45 0.67
C ILE A 33 -11.74 16.57 0.20
N ARG A 34 -10.55 17.14 0.11
CA ARG A 34 -9.32 16.53 -0.39
C ARG A 34 -9.28 16.29 -1.90
N ALA A 35 -10.01 17.08 -2.69
CA ALA A 35 -10.03 17.00 -4.15
C ALA A 35 -10.41 15.60 -4.69
N VAL A 36 -11.40 14.96 -4.08
CA VAL A 36 -11.98 13.68 -4.51
C VAL A 36 -13.30 13.95 -5.20
N CYS A 37 -13.52 13.41 -6.41
CA CYS A 37 -14.78 13.54 -7.13
C CYS A 37 -15.93 12.81 -6.42
N ILE A 38 -17.18 13.14 -6.80
CA ILE A 38 -18.38 12.56 -6.17
C ILE A 38 -18.41 11.04 -6.27
N ASP A 39 -18.04 10.45 -7.42
CA ASP A 39 -18.01 9.00 -7.60
C ASP A 39 -16.99 8.33 -6.68
N CYS A 40 -15.77 8.88 -6.59
CA CYS A 40 -14.77 8.35 -5.68
C CYS A 40 -15.09 8.58 -4.20
N ASN A 41 -15.99 9.54 -3.89
CA ASN A 41 -16.45 9.82 -2.53
C ASN A 41 -17.70 9.02 -2.16
N SER A 42 -18.54 8.69 -3.15
CA SER A 42 -19.79 7.93 -3.00
C SER A 42 -19.59 6.41 -3.10
N VAL A 43 -18.33 5.94 -3.19
CA VAL A 43 -18.06 4.51 -3.14
C VAL A 43 -18.72 3.99 -1.87
N GLU A 44 -19.81 3.24 -2.02
CA GLU A 44 -20.38 2.40 -0.97
C GLU A 44 -19.25 1.79 -0.19
N GLN A 45 -19.25 1.99 1.12
CA GLN A 45 -18.32 1.29 2.00
C GLN A 45 -18.64 -0.20 1.80
N GLN A 46 -17.95 -0.82 0.86
CA GLN A 46 -17.99 -2.26 0.75
C GLN A 46 -17.50 -2.74 2.11
N GLU A 47 -18.43 -3.29 2.90
CA GLU A 47 -18.11 -3.79 4.22
C GLU A 47 -17.02 -4.84 4.06
N TYR A 48 -15.90 -4.60 4.69
CA TYR A 48 -14.83 -5.57 4.84
C TYR A 48 -14.54 -5.78 6.31
N GLN A 49 -14.19 -6.99 6.67
CA GLN A 49 -13.76 -7.34 8.01
C GLN A 49 -12.27 -7.62 8.00
N ILE A 50 -11.57 -7.17 9.05
CA ILE A 50 -10.16 -7.48 9.22
C ILE A 50 -9.99 -8.42 10.40
N HIS A 51 -9.38 -9.55 10.12
CA HIS A 51 -9.04 -10.55 11.13
C HIS A 51 -7.63 -11.11 10.90
N GLN A 52 -7.13 -11.85 11.86
CA GLN A 52 -5.88 -12.60 11.70
C GLN A 52 -6.12 -13.73 10.70
N ALA A 53 -5.13 -14.00 9.85
CA ALA A 53 -5.22 -15.11 8.90
C ALA A 53 -5.27 -16.45 9.66
N PHE A 54 -6.15 -17.34 9.20
CA PHE A 54 -6.29 -18.71 9.68
C PHE A 54 -5.73 -19.71 8.66
N CYS A 55 -5.69 -20.99 9.01
CA CYS A 55 -5.18 -22.05 8.14
C CYS A 55 -5.89 -22.12 6.77
N GLU A 56 -7.16 -21.79 6.70
CA GLU A 56 -7.95 -21.73 5.46
C GLU A 56 -7.53 -20.61 4.51
N ASN A 57 -6.88 -19.57 5.02
CA ASN A 57 -6.40 -18.46 4.21
C ASN A 57 -5.03 -18.74 3.56
N VAL A 58 -4.31 -19.78 3.97
CA VAL A 58 -2.90 -20.00 3.58
C VAL A 58 -2.75 -20.20 2.07
N GLU A 59 -3.52 -21.08 1.45
CA GLU A 59 -3.43 -21.32 0.01
C GLU A 59 -3.89 -20.09 -0.82
N PRO A 60 -5.04 -19.45 -0.52
CA PRO A 60 -5.39 -18.20 -1.20
C PRO A 60 -4.35 -17.09 -1.03
N LEU A 61 -3.70 -16.98 0.12
CA LEU A 61 -2.64 -15.99 0.35
C LEU A 61 -1.38 -16.30 -0.45
N LYS A 62 -0.98 -17.57 -0.60
CA LYS A 62 0.15 -17.96 -1.47
C LYS A 62 -0.08 -17.55 -2.92
N GLU A 63 -1.29 -17.79 -3.43
CA GLU A 63 -1.67 -17.39 -4.79
C GLU A 63 -1.57 -15.87 -4.95
N LEU A 64 -2.10 -15.11 -3.97
CA LEU A 64 -2.04 -13.65 -4.00
C LEU A 64 -0.61 -13.12 -3.89
N VAL A 65 0.23 -13.67 -3.02
CA VAL A 65 1.64 -13.28 -2.91
C VAL A 65 2.36 -13.51 -4.24
N THR A 66 2.14 -14.66 -4.87
CA THR A 66 2.70 -14.96 -6.20
C THR A 66 2.18 -14.00 -7.27
N LEU A 67 0.87 -13.67 -7.24
CA LEU A 67 0.27 -12.71 -8.15
C LEU A 67 0.89 -11.31 -8.02
N PHE A 68 1.18 -10.86 -6.79
CA PHE A 68 1.69 -9.51 -6.54
C PHE A 68 3.18 -9.35 -6.83
N TRP A 69 4.00 -10.36 -6.52
CA TRP A 69 5.47 -10.25 -6.58
C TRP A 69 6.17 -11.32 -7.42
N GLY A 70 5.45 -12.34 -7.89
CA GLY A 70 6.04 -13.45 -8.66
C GLY A 70 6.86 -14.42 -7.83
N ASP A 71 7.45 -13.98 -6.73
CA ASP A 71 8.26 -14.77 -5.81
C ASP A 71 7.70 -14.66 -4.39
N PRO A 72 7.53 -15.77 -3.65
CA PRO A 72 7.10 -15.75 -2.26
C PRO A 72 8.19 -15.23 -1.29
N VAL A 73 9.43 -15.08 -1.73
CA VAL A 73 10.54 -14.60 -0.92
C VAL A 73 10.78 -13.11 -1.16
N GLN A 74 10.83 -12.35 -0.08
CA GLN A 74 11.19 -10.93 -0.09
C GLN A 74 12.56 -10.72 0.56
N LEU A 75 13.39 -9.91 -0.07
CA LEU A 75 14.74 -9.57 0.42
C LEU A 75 14.70 -8.16 1.02
N MET A 76 14.94 -8.07 2.33
CA MET A 76 14.88 -6.82 3.08
C MET A 76 15.90 -6.82 4.21
N PHE A 77 16.55 -5.69 4.51
CA PHE A 77 17.51 -5.56 5.61
C PHE A 77 18.62 -6.63 5.61
N ASP A 78 19.06 -7.05 4.42
CA ASP A 78 20.06 -8.13 4.20
C ASP A 78 19.62 -9.53 4.63
N ASP A 79 18.32 -9.68 4.97
CA ASP A 79 17.68 -10.95 5.30
C ASP A 79 16.70 -11.37 4.17
N SER A 80 16.32 -12.65 4.17
CA SER A 80 15.28 -13.19 3.28
C SER A 80 14.06 -13.64 4.09
N PHE A 81 12.86 -13.30 3.59
CA PHE A 81 11.60 -13.60 4.25
C PHE A 81 10.68 -14.38 3.31
N THR A 82 10.38 -15.62 3.64
CA THR A 82 9.29 -16.37 2.98
C THR A 82 7.97 -15.79 3.48
N VAL A 83 7.33 -14.95 2.67
CA VAL A 83 6.19 -14.12 3.08
C VAL A 83 5.11 -14.90 3.82
N VAL A 84 4.72 -16.07 3.29
CA VAL A 84 3.61 -16.88 3.80
C VAL A 84 3.92 -17.65 5.08
N GLU A 85 5.17 -17.66 5.54
CA GLU A 85 5.58 -18.25 6.81
C GLU A 85 5.36 -17.30 8.00
N HIS A 86 5.02 -16.06 7.73
CA HIS A 86 4.79 -15.05 8.75
C HIS A 86 3.31 -14.87 9.08
N PRO A 87 2.96 -14.41 10.29
CA PRO A 87 1.59 -14.07 10.65
C PRO A 87 1.07 -12.96 9.73
N ALA A 88 -0.24 -13.00 9.45
CA ALA A 88 -0.88 -12.02 8.61
C ALA A 88 -2.22 -11.54 9.18
N PHE A 89 -2.60 -10.32 8.84
CA PHE A 89 -3.99 -9.87 8.85
C PHE A 89 -4.54 -9.89 7.43
N VAL A 90 -5.80 -10.33 7.31
CA VAL A 90 -6.55 -10.32 6.05
C VAL A 90 -7.76 -9.39 6.16
N ALA A 91 -8.06 -8.71 5.09
CA ALA A 91 -9.30 -7.98 4.90
C ALA A 91 -10.17 -8.78 3.95
N GLU A 92 -11.31 -9.24 4.42
CA GLU A 92 -12.28 -10.00 3.63
C GLU A 92 -13.52 -9.16 3.32
N SER A 93 -14.01 -9.27 2.09
CA SER A 93 -15.24 -8.69 1.60
C SER A 93 -16.00 -9.73 0.77
N ALA A 94 -17.25 -9.98 1.10
CA ALA A 94 -18.08 -11.00 0.43
C ALA A 94 -17.38 -12.36 0.31
N ASN A 95 -16.78 -12.86 1.38
CA ASN A 95 -16.03 -14.11 1.47
C ASN A 95 -14.83 -14.22 0.51
N ARG A 96 -14.24 -13.10 0.14
CA ARG A 96 -13.02 -13.03 -0.68
C ARG A 96 -11.97 -12.16 -0.01
N ILE A 97 -10.73 -12.56 -0.07
CA ILE A 97 -9.62 -11.74 0.40
C ILE A 97 -9.50 -10.50 -0.51
N ALA A 98 -9.79 -9.33 0.05
CA ALA A 98 -9.69 -8.03 -0.61
C ALA A 98 -8.29 -7.41 -0.42
N GLY A 99 -7.61 -7.77 0.66
CA GLY A 99 -6.26 -7.34 0.97
C GLY A 99 -5.65 -8.12 2.12
N PHE A 100 -4.35 -8.02 2.26
CA PHE A 100 -3.60 -8.74 3.29
C PHE A 100 -2.35 -7.95 3.71
N LEU A 101 -1.84 -8.26 4.90
CA LEU A 101 -0.59 -7.71 5.41
C LEU A 101 0.12 -8.77 6.26
N PHE A 102 1.33 -9.15 5.85
CA PHE A 102 2.23 -10.02 6.60
C PHE A 102 3.20 -9.19 7.43
N TYR A 103 3.50 -9.65 8.65
CA TYR A 103 4.36 -8.95 9.58
C TYR A 103 5.16 -9.93 10.45
N THR A 104 6.24 -9.46 11.05
CA THR A 104 7.04 -10.26 11.99
C THR A 104 7.69 -9.36 13.04
N PRO A 105 7.85 -9.80 14.28
CA PRO A 105 8.79 -9.15 15.20
C PRO A 105 10.18 -9.10 14.58
N PHE A 106 10.85 -7.97 14.75
CA PHE A 106 12.14 -7.73 14.15
C PHE A 106 13.09 -7.02 15.13
N ARG A 107 14.37 -6.91 14.79
CA ARG A 107 15.41 -6.29 15.62
C ARG A 107 15.00 -4.88 16.09
N ASP A 108 15.66 -4.35 17.10
CA ASP A 108 15.45 -3.01 17.66
C ASP A 108 14.02 -2.76 18.16
N ASN A 109 13.41 -3.77 18.78
CA ASN A 109 12.05 -3.70 19.33
C ASN A 109 11.01 -3.21 18.31
N ALA A 110 11.14 -3.65 17.06
CA ALA A 110 10.28 -3.30 15.97
C ALA A 110 9.40 -4.46 15.48
N VAL A 111 8.30 -4.11 14.80
CA VAL A 111 7.58 -5.02 13.92
C VAL A 111 7.88 -4.63 12.48
N LEU A 112 8.38 -5.59 11.69
CA LEU A 112 8.61 -5.43 10.25
C LEU A 112 7.34 -5.82 9.50
N ILE A 113 6.91 -4.96 8.60
CA ILE A 113 5.88 -5.26 7.59
C ILE A 113 6.58 -5.98 6.45
N VAL A 114 6.32 -7.29 6.32
CA VAL A 114 6.95 -8.14 5.31
C VAL A 114 6.33 -7.93 3.93
N ALA A 115 5.00 -7.87 3.88
CA ALA A 115 4.28 -7.62 2.64
C ALA A 115 2.91 -7.01 2.91
N VAL A 116 2.43 -6.13 2.05
CA VAL A 116 1.05 -5.63 2.06
C VAL A 116 0.50 -5.54 0.64
N GLY A 117 -0.65 -6.15 0.41
CA GLY A 117 -1.35 -6.14 -0.86
C GLY A 117 -2.82 -5.81 -0.70
N VAL A 118 -3.36 -5.06 -1.65
CA VAL A 118 -4.81 -4.82 -1.80
C VAL A 118 -5.16 -5.02 -3.25
N LEU A 119 -6.10 -5.90 -3.53
CA LEU A 119 -6.53 -6.20 -4.88
C LEU A 119 -7.02 -4.93 -5.59
N PRO A 120 -6.75 -4.77 -6.90
CA PRO A 120 -7.02 -3.54 -7.63
C PRO A 120 -8.45 -3.00 -7.48
N GLU A 121 -9.45 -3.88 -7.52
CA GLU A 121 -10.88 -3.56 -7.39
C GLU A 121 -11.27 -3.07 -5.98
N TYR A 122 -10.40 -3.29 -4.99
CA TYR A 122 -10.58 -2.86 -3.60
C TYR A 122 -9.67 -1.70 -3.20
N GLN A 123 -8.78 -1.25 -4.09
CA GLN A 123 -7.90 -0.11 -3.81
C GLN A 123 -8.71 1.19 -3.65
N GLY A 124 -8.14 2.14 -2.92
CA GLY A 124 -8.80 3.42 -2.64
C GLY A 124 -9.92 3.38 -1.56
N LYS A 125 -10.32 2.19 -1.09
CA LYS A 125 -11.37 1.98 -0.06
C LYS A 125 -10.85 1.99 1.38
N GLY A 126 -9.58 2.32 1.59
CA GLY A 126 -8.98 2.43 2.93
C GLY A 126 -8.47 1.11 3.53
N ILE A 127 -8.60 -0.03 2.83
CA ILE A 127 -8.20 -1.36 3.32
C ILE A 127 -6.73 -1.41 3.76
N GLY A 128 -5.81 -0.92 2.94
CA GLY A 128 -4.39 -0.91 3.31
C GLY A 128 -4.10 -0.10 4.57
N LYS A 129 -4.78 1.04 4.76
CA LYS A 129 -4.69 1.83 6.00
C LYS A 129 -5.23 1.07 7.20
N ALA A 130 -6.35 0.36 7.04
CA ALA A 130 -6.98 -0.40 8.11
C ALA A 130 -6.14 -1.63 8.51
N LEU A 131 -5.53 -2.33 7.54
CA LEU A 131 -4.58 -3.43 7.80
C LEU A 131 -3.36 -2.93 8.59
N LEU A 132 -2.77 -1.80 8.19
CA LEU A 132 -1.67 -1.17 8.91
C LEU A 132 -2.06 -0.79 10.34
N ALA A 133 -3.27 -0.26 10.55
CA ALA A 133 -3.75 0.07 11.89
C ALA A 133 -3.88 -1.17 12.79
N ARG A 134 -4.20 -2.34 12.24
CA ARG A 134 -4.22 -3.61 12.98
C ARG A 134 -2.82 -4.04 13.42
N VAL A 135 -1.83 -3.94 12.53
CA VAL A 135 -0.43 -4.24 12.89
C VAL A 135 0.12 -3.22 13.89
N GLU A 136 -0.25 -1.95 13.75
CA GLU A 136 0.13 -0.91 14.72
C GLU A 136 -0.43 -1.21 16.12
N ALA A 137 -1.70 -1.62 16.22
CA ALA A 137 -2.31 -2.04 17.46
C ALA A 137 -1.59 -3.27 18.05
N PHE A 138 -1.38 -4.31 17.23
CA PHE A 138 -0.62 -5.49 17.64
C PHE A 138 0.76 -5.13 18.19
N ALA A 139 1.50 -4.28 17.48
CA ALA A 139 2.84 -3.87 17.90
C ALA A 139 2.82 -3.15 19.26
N LYS A 140 1.86 -2.25 19.48
CA LYS A 140 1.67 -1.57 20.77
C LYS A 140 1.30 -2.54 21.90
N ASP A 141 0.35 -3.43 21.64
CA ASP A 141 -0.14 -4.42 22.61
C ASP A 141 0.97 -5.41 23.05
N THR A 142 1.93 -5.66 22.14
CA THR A 142 3.09 -6.53 22.40
C THR A 142 4.35 -5.77 22.85
N GLY A 143 4.24 -4.46 23.07
CA GLY A 143 5.30 -3.62 23.64
C GLY A 143 6.40 -3.21 22.65
N HIS A 144 6.16 -3.33 21.34
CA HIS A 144 7.09 -2.83 20.33
C HIS A 144 6.98 -1.32 20.18
N GLU A 145 8.09 -0.67 19.87
CA GLU A 145 8.20 0.78 19.86
C GLU A 145 8.11 1.39 18.46
N GLN A 146 8.24 0.57 17.40
CA GLN A 146 8.23 1.07 16.03
C GLN A 146 7.75 0.01 15.03
N LEU A 147 7.27 0.51 13.89
CA LEU A 147 7.05 -0.28 12.68
C LEU A 147 8.15 0.04 11.67
N LEU A 148 8.61 -1.00 10.98
CA LEU A 148 9.53 -0.90 9.87
C LEU A 148 8.87 -1.42 8.59
N VAL A 149 9.25 -0.84 7.46
CA VAL A 149 8.86 -1.32 6.13
C VAL A 149 9.94 -0.97 5.13
N VAL A 150 10.05 -1.81 4.11
CA VAL A 150 10.94 -1.60 2.97
C VAL A 150 10.12 -1.44 1.70
N THR A 151 10.59 -0.59 0.81
CA THR A 151 10.10 -0.50 -0.57
C THR A 151 11.27 -0.19 -1.51
N THR A 152 11.01 -0.20 -2.81
CA THR A 152 12.03 0.11 -3.82
C THR A 152 11.90 1.55 -4.33
N ASN A 153 12.97 2.08 -4.89
CA ASN A 153 13.04 3.45 -5.40
C ASN A 153 12.01 3.77 -6.51
N ASP A 154 11.58 2.77 -7.24
CA ASP A 154 10.59 2.88 -8.32
C ASP A 154 9.14 2.86 -7.81
N ASN A 155 8.88 2.25 -6.64
CA ASN A 155 7.54 2.07 -6.09
C ASN A 155 7.02 3.34 -5.41
N LEU A 156 6.89 4.41 -6.20
CA LEU A 156 6.39 5.71 -5.74
C LEU A 156 5.01 5.63 -5.08
N PRO A 157 4.05 4.80 -5.56
CA PRO A 157 2.77 4.62 -4.88
C PRO A 157 2.91 4.10 -3.44
N ALA A 158 3.77 3.10 -3.21
CA ALA A 158 4.02 2.57 -1.87
C ALA A 158 4.72 3.59 -0.98
N LEU A 159 5.73 4.28 -1.50
CA LEU A 159 6.44 5.35 -0.78
C LEU A 159 5.46 6.45 -0.33
N ALA A 160 4.60 6.92 -1.23
CA ALA A 160 3.59 7.92 -0.92
C ALA A 160 2.55 7.39 0.10
N PHE A 161 2.16 6.12 0.01
CA PHE A 161 1.23 5.47 0.92
C PHE A 161 1.78 5.44 2.35
N TYR A 162 3.01 4.95 2.54
CA TYR A 162 3.63 4.86 3.86
C TYR A 162 3.87 6.24 4.49
N GLN A 163 4.38 7.20 3.72
CA GLN A 163 4.62 8.54 4.25
C GLN A 163 3.33 9.25 4.71
N ARG A 164 2.21 9.08 3.98
CA ARG A 164 0.89 9.59 4.40
C ARG A 164 0.39 8.97 5.70
N LEU A 165 0.86 7.78 6.05
CA LEU A 165 0.53 7.09 7.29
C LEU A 165 1.53 7.33 8.43
N GLY A 166 2.46 8.29 8.22
CA GLY A 166 3.40 8.75 9.24
C GLY A 166 4.73 8.00 9.27
N PHE A 167 5.00 7.14 8.30
CA PHE A 167 6.33 6.57 8.14
C PHE A 167 7.31 7.62 7.61
N GLN A 168 8.53 7.57 8.09
CA GLN A 168 9.63 8.43 7.67
C GLN A 168 10.72 7.58 7.02
N LEU A 169 11.19 8.02 5.86
CA LEU A 169 12.37 7.46 5.23
C LEU A 169 13.57 7.75 6.14
N PHE A 170 14.31 6.73 6.55
CA PHE A 170 15.46 6.90 7.42
C PHE A 170 16.76 6.36 6.81
N GLU A 171 16.65 5.50 5.80
CA GLU A 171 17.81 4.94 5.13
C GLU A 171 17.50 4.62 3.66
N VAL A 172 18.48 4.83 2.81
CA VAL A 172 18.51 4.41 1.41
C VAL A 172 19.73 3.53 1.23
N VAL A 173 19.53 2.29 0.78
CA VAL A 173 20.63 1.39 0.44
C VAL A 173 20.73 1.36 -1.09
N PRO A 174 21.69 2.08 -1.66
CA PRO A 174 21.80 2.21 -3.10
C PRO A 174 22.23 0.87 -3.74
N ASP A 175 21.73 0.65 -4.94
CA ASP A 175 22.05 -0.44 -5.87
C ASP A 175 21.77 -1.88 -5.35
N ILE A 176 21.47 -2.08 -4.07
CA ILE A 176 21.34 -3.40 -3.43
C ILE A 176 20.26 -4.28 -4.10
N ILE A 177 19.16 -3.71 -4.56
CA ILE A 177 18.10 -4.48 -5.22
C ILE A 177 18.55 -4.84 -6.65
N GLY A 178 19.17 -3.91 -7.37
CA GLY A 178 19.74 -4.19 -8.68
C GLY A 178 20.79 -5.33 -8.63
N GLU A 179 21.65 -5.34 -7.65
CA GLU A 179 22.63 -6.41 -7.43
C GLU A 179 21.95 -7.76 -7.13
N LYS A 180 20.97 -7.79 -6.22
CA LYS A 180 20.22 -9.00 -5.87
C LYS A 180 19.40 -9.57 -7.04
N LEU A 181 18.94 -8.73 -7.96
CA LEU A 181 18.22 -9.15 -9.16
C LEU A 181 19.13 -9.47 -10.36
N GLY A 182 20.46 -9.38 -10.19
CA GLY A 182 21.43 -9.64 -11.24
C GLY A 182 21.46 -8.55 -12.33
N GLY A 183 21.04 -7.34 -12.01
CA GLY A 183 21.03 -6.17 -12.87
C GLY A 183 19.77 -5.33 -12.76
N LEU A 184 19.77 -4.17 -13.41
CA LEU A 184 18.62 -3.26 -13.41
C LEU A 184 17.42 -3.88 -14.12
N GLN A 185 16.29 -3.97 -13.44
CA GLN A 185 15.02 -4.41 -14.00
C GLN A 185 14.08 -3.21 -14.21
N PRO A 186 13.18 -3.26 -15.22
CA PRO A 186 12.16 -2.23 -15.40
C PRO A 186 11.20 -2.22 -14.22
N GLY A 187 11.05 -1.06 -13.60
CA GLY A 187 10.12 -0.84 -12.50
C GLY A 187 8.89 -0.02 -12.88
N VAL A 188 8.17 0.43 -11.87
CA VAL A 188 6.99 1.28 -12.01
C VAL A 188 7.35 2.59 -12.72
N ALA A 189 6.49 3.05 -13.62
CA ALA A 189 6.69 4.27 -14.42
C ALA A 189 8.02 4.31 -15.20
N LYS A 190 8.58 3.15 -15.57
CA LYS A 190 9.88 2.99 -16.25
C LYS A 190 11.09 3.46 -15.43
N ILE A 191 10.94 3.62 -14.14
CA ILE A 191 12.06 3.87 -13.22
C ILE A 191 12.75 2.52 -12.97
N PRO A 192 14.07 2.39 -13.21
CA PRO A 192 14.75 1.13 -12.93
C PRO A 192 14.69 0.77 -11.45
N ILE A 193 14.42 -0.51 -11.14
CA ILE A 193 14.49 -1.02 -9.79
C ILE A 193 15.96 -1.11 -9.40
N ARG A 194 16.37 -0.40 -8.37
CA ARG A 194 17.78 -0.28 -7.98
C ARG A 194 17.99 -0.31 -6.48
N ASP A 195 17.36 0.62 -5.77
CA ASP A 195 17.66 0.95 -4.38
C ASP A 195 16.60 0.37 -3.44
N GLU A 196 17.02 0.00 -2.22
CA GLU A 196 16.15 -0.31 -1.11
C GLU A 196 15.90 0.95 -0.29
N LEU A 197 14.62 1.28 -0.07
CA LEU A 197 14.19 2.41 0.74
C LEU A 197 13.60 1.88 2.06
N ARG A 198 14.24 2.21 3.19
CA ARG A 198 13.85 1.79 4.54
C ARG A 198 13.07 2.89 5.24
N LEU A 199 11.84 2.60 5.65
CA LEU A 199 10.99 3.54 6.35
C LEU A 199 10.65 3.01 7.74
N ARG A 200 10.50 3.92 8.69
CA ARG A 200 10.07 3.61 10.07
C ARG A 200 8.94 4.53 10.52
N LYS A 201 8.13 4.01 11.43
CA LYS A 201 7.11 4.77 12.15
C LYS A 201 7.24 4.48 13.64
N ALA A 202 7.53 5.49 14.47
CA ALA A 202 7.51 5.37 15.91
C ALA A 202 6.08 5.18 16.41
N LEU A 203 5.91 4.29 17.38
CA LEU A 203 4.65 4.01 18.06
C LEU A 203 4.64 4.79 19.38
N LYS A 204 3.68 5.69 19.53
CA LYS A 204 3.47 6.47 20.76
C LYS A 204 2.47 5.76 21.65
#